data_37388456fd1278577ff073e8d72af82e
#
_entry.id   37388456fd1278577ff073e8d72af82e
#
_cell.length_a   1.000
_cell.length_b   1.000
_cell.length_c   1.000
_cell.angle_alpha   90.00
_cell.angle_beta   90.00
_cell.angle_gamma   90.00
#
_symmetry.space_group_name_H-M   'P 1'
#
loop_
_entity.id
_entity.type
_entity.pdbx_description
1 polymer ?
#
loop_
_entity_poly.entity_id
_entity_poly.type
_entity_poly.pdbx_seq_one_letter_code
_entity_poly.pdbx_strand_id
1 'polypeptide(L)'
;NNNVRFIKAGVGGTPSELGMIRFDRDVLREGEQPDLVVIEFAVNDEGDETKGDCYESLVRKVLKLPWRPAVVLLFSVFANDWNLQERLQPVGRQDDLPMVSILDAVTPQFSGKEQKRVITKNQFFYDMFHPTNLGHTIMAECLEYLMEVCDTSDHARVDSFRQGMTEEEVLEQCLRGEPAIGNSFEKVKLLDRRDGYEGASMREGGFDATDHELQCVEMDQDLCT
;
A
#
# COMPACT_ATOMS: atom_id res chain seq x y z
N ASN A 1 -1.53 19.74 17.69
CA ASN A 1 -2.85 19.23 17.21
C ASN A 1 -2.81 19.12 15.70
N ASN A 2 -2.21 18.06 15.21
CA ASN A 2 -2.23 17.79 13.79
C ASN A 2 -3.52 17.01 13.50
N ASN A 3 -4.40 17.61 12.72
CA ASN A 3 -5.57 16.91 12.21
C ASN A 3 -5.10 15.92 11.13
N VAL A 4 -4.74 14.72 11.55
CA VAL A 4 -4.44 13.62 10.62
C VAL A 4 -5.75 12.90 10.33
N ARG A 5 -6.09 12.75 9.05
CA ARG A 5 -7.23 11.98 8.57
C ARG A 5 -6.73 10.70 7.93
N PHE A 6 -7.31 9.58 8.32
CA PHE A 6 -6.98 8.27 7.76
C PHE A 6 -8.05 7.81 6.77
N ILE A 7 -7.61 7.36 5.61
CA ILE A 7 -8.44 6.64 4.63
C ILE A 7 -8.04 5.17 4.69
N LYS A 8 -8.94 4.33 5.17
CA LYS A 8 -8.75 2.88 5.16
C LYS A 8 -9.28 2.33 3.84
N ALA A 9 -8.40 1.81 3.01
CA ALA A 9 -8.75 1.20 1.73
C ALA A 9 -8.28 -0.26 1.62
N GLY A 10 -7.64 -0.79 2.66
CA GLY A 10 -7.23 -2.19 2.71
C GLY A 10 -8.42 -3.13 2.83
N VAL A 11 -8.37 -4.26 2.13
CA VAL A 11 -9.31 -5.37 2.26
C VAL A 11 -8.51 -6.61 2.64
N GLY A 12 -8.88 -7.25 3.77
CA GLY A 12 -8.17 -8.40 4.30
C GLY A 12 -8.06 -9.54 3.30
N GLY A 13 -6.89 -10.18 3.24
CA GLY A 13 -6.65 -11.36 2.41
C GLY A 13 -6.65 -11.12 0.89
N THR A 14 -6.53 -9.87 0.43
CA THR A 14 -6.61 -9.57 -1.01
C THR A 14 -5.27 -9.11 -1.59
N PRO A 15 -4.94 -9.49 -2.85
CA PRO A 15 -3.71 -9.10 -3.51
C PRO A 15 -3.76 -7.68 -4.10
N SER A 16 -2.60 -7.21 -4.57
CA SER A 16 -2.42 -5.89 -5.18
C SER A 16 -3.28 -5.65 -6.42
N GLU A 17 -3.66 -6.69 -7.14
CA GLU A 17 -4.62 -6.63 -8.26
C GLU A 17 -5.93 -5.95 -7.82
N LEU A 18 -6.49 -6.38 -6.69
CA LEU A 18 -7.71 -5.80 -6.16
C LEU A 18 -7.46 -4.36 -5.66
N GLY A 19 -6.33 -4.12 -4.98
CA GLY A 19 -5.92 -2.78 -4.56
C GLY A 19 -5.80 -1.83 -5.73
N MET A 20 -5.18 -2.27 -6.83
CA MET A 20 -5.00 -1.50 -8.06
C MET A 20 -6.33 -1.10 -8.69
N ILE A 21 -7.27 -2.05 -8.85
CA ILE A 21 -8.57 -1.79 -9.49
C ILE A 21 -9.43 -0.83 -8.65
N ARG A 22 -9.36 -0.96 -7.33
CA ARG A 22 -10.19 -0.23 -6.37
C ARG A 22 -9.63 1.14 -5.98
N PHE A 23 -8.39 1.45 -6.31
CA PHE A 23 -7.68 2.64 -5.82
C PHE A 23 -8.47 3.93 -6.07
N ASP A 24 -8.93 4.17 -7.30
CA ASP A 24 -9.67 5.38 -7.64
C ASP A 24 -10.98 5.49 -6.86
N ARG A 25 -11.70 4.37 -6.68
CA ARG A 25 -12.97 4.32 -5.98
C ARG A 25 -12.82 4.49 -4.47
N ASP A 26 -11.83 3.81 -3.87
CA ASP A 26 -11.78 3.68 -2.41
C ASP A 26 -10.83 4.68 -1.76
N VAL A 27 -9.80 5.13 -2.48
CA VAL A 27 -8.83 6.11 -1.98
C VAL A 27 -9.13 7.51 -2.48
N LEU A 28 -9.44 7.67 -3.79
CA LEU A 28 -9.68 8.98 -4.41
C LEU A 28 -11.15 9.38 -4.45
N ARG A 29 -12.03 8.62 -3.80
CA ARG A 29 -13.47 8.89 -3.75
C ARG A 29 -13.77 10.33 -3.33
N GLU A 30 -14.80 10.92 -3.95
CA GLU A 30 -15.28 12.26 -3.60
C GLU A 30 -14.22 13.38 -3.75
N GLY A 31 -13.17 13.12 -4.55
CA GLY A 31 -12.09 14.09 -4.78
C GLY A 31 -11.06 14.16 -3.67
N GLU A 32 -10.93 13.11 -2.86
CA GLU A 32 -9.88 12.98 -1.85
C GLU A 32 -8.49 13.08 -2.48
N GLN A 33 -7.62 13.81 -1.81
CA GLN A 33 -6.22 14.02 -2.21
C GLN A 33 -5.32 13.67 -1.01
N PRO A 34 -4.98 12.38 -0.81
CA PRO A 34 -4.10 11.98 0.27
C PRO A 34 -2.70 12.61 0.10
N ASP A 35 -2.12 13.10 1.19
CA ASP A 35 -0.74 13.61 1.21
C ASP A 35 0.29 12.48 1.27
N LEU A 36 -0.12 11.33 1.84
CA LEU A 36 0.70 10.13 1.99
C LEU A 36 -0.12 8.88 1.67
N VAL A 37 0.45 7.98 0.89
CA VAL A 37 -0.11 6.64 0.61
C VAL A 37 0.87 5.57 1.09
N VAL A 38 0.43 4.73 2.02
CA VAL A 38 1.17 3.54 2.44
C VAL A 38 0.65 2.33 1.67
N ILE A 39 1.52 1.64 0.96
CA ILE A 39 1.18 0.47 0.13
C ILE A 39 1.77 -0.78 0.78
N GLU A 40 0.89 -1.74 1.12
CA GLU A 40 1.25 -3.00 1.78
C GLU A 40 0.52 -4.18 1.14
N PHE A 41 1.29 -5.11 0.53
CA PHE A 41 0.80 -6.35 -0.06
C PHE A 41 1.81 -7.49 0.09
N ALA A 42 2.86 -7.31 0.89
CA ALA A 42 3.98 -8.24 0.96
C ALA A 42 3.63 -9.64 1.45
N VAL A 43 2.48 -9.81 2.09
CA VAL A 43 2.00 -11.12 2.57
C VAL A 43 0.76 -11.61 1.80
N ASN A 44 0.14 -10.76 0.97
CA ASN A 44 -1.09 -11.08 0.27
C ASN A 44 -0.88 -11.34 -1.23
N ASP A 45 0.24 -10.95 -1.81
CA ASP A 45 0.55 -11.09 -3.24
C ASP A 45 1.10 -12.47 -3.63
N GLU A 46 0.96 -13.49 -2.77
CA GLU A 46 1.33 -14.86 -3.16
C GLU A 46 0.51 -15.35 -4.35
N GLY A 47 -0.79 -15.08 -4.30
CA GLY A 47 -1.76 -15.42 -5.34
C GLY A 47 -1.81 -14.45 -6.51
N ASP A 48 -1.03 -13.37 -6.50
CA ASP A 48 -0.97 -12.42 -7.60
C ASP A 48 -0.44 -13.09 -8.88
N GLU A 49 -1.33 -13.24 -9.87
CA GLU A 49 -0.99 -13.83 -11.16
C GLU A 49 -0.08 -12.94 -12.00
N THR A 50 -0.07 -11.63 -11.72
CA THR A 50 0.75 -10.63 -12.45
C THR A 50 2.20 -10.57 -11.97
N LYS A 51 2.51 -11.29 -10.89
CA LYS A 51 3.85 -11.40 -10.29
C LYS A 51 4.48 -10.06 -9.90
N GLY A 52 3.64 -9.11 -9.49
CA GLY A 52 4.03 -7.79 -9.02
C GLY A 52 3.80 -6.67 -10.04
N ASP A 53 3.35 -6.97 -11.27
CA ASP A 53 3.01 -5.92 -12.25
C ASP A 53 1.87 -5.04 -11.75
N CYS A 54 0.81 -5.61 -11.16
CA CYS A 54 -0.26 -4.84 -10.53
C CYS A 54 0.23 -4.01 -9.34
N TYR A 55 1.15 -4.54 -8.54
CA TYR A 55 1.75 -3.80 -7.43
C TYR A 55 2.51 -2.57 -7.93
N GLU A 56 3.43 -2.72 -8.89
CA GLU A 56 4.16 -1.60 -9.45
C GLU A 56 3.25 -0.64 -10.21
N SER A 57 2.25 -1.16 -10.94
CA SER A 57 1.24 -0.34 -11.60
C SER A 57 0.50 0.58 -10.61
N LEU A 58 0.16 0.07 -9.42
CA LEU A 58 -0.44 0.87 -8.36
C LEU A 58 0.52 1.94 -7.84
N VAL A 59 1.77 1.58 -7.55
CA VAL A 59 2.80 2.52 -7.09
C VAL A 59 2.97 3.65 -8.10
N ARG A 60 3.19 3.33 -9.36
CA ARG A 60 3.40 4.31 -10.44
C ARG A 60 2.14 5.15 -10.70
N LYS A 61 0.95 4.59 -10.58
CA LYS A 61 -0.31 5.33 -10.65
C LYS A 61 -0.38 6.39 -9.55
N VAL A 62 -0.02 6.05 -8.32
CA VAL A 62 0.00 7.00 -7.19
C VAL A 62 1.04 8.10 -7.42
N LEU A 63 2.24 7.77 -7.85
CA LEU A 63 3.31 8.73 -8.14
C LEU A 63 2.94 9.74 -9.23
N LYS A 64 2.06 9.35 -10.18
CA LYS A 64 1.58 10.19 -11.28
C LYS A 64 0.40 11.08 -10.91
N LEU A 65 -0.12 11.01 -9.69
CA LEU A 65 -1.21 11.89 -9.27
C LEU A 65 -0.77 13.36 -9.29
N PRO A 66 -1.63 14.29 -9.76
CA PRO A 66 -1.24 15.70 -9.96
C PRO A 66 -0.72 16.40 -8.71
N TRP A 67 -1.19 16.01 -7.52
CA TRP A 67 -0.76 16.58 -6.23
C TRP A 67 0.42 15.85 -5.62
N ARG A 68 0.92 14.76 -6.24
CA ARG A 68 2.14 14.03 -5.90
C ARG A 68 2.23 13.64 -4.41
N PRO A 69 1.38 12.74 -3.96
CA PRO A 69 1.46 12.26 -2.59
C PRO A 69 2.80 11.55 -2.34
N ALA A 70 3.27 11.61 -1.11
CA ALA A 70 4.37 10.75 -0.68
C ALA A 70 3.91 9.28 -0.73
N VAL A 71 4.82 8.37 -1.10
CA VAL A 71 4.56 6.92 -1.13
C VAL A 71 5.53 6.23 -0.19
N VAL A 72 5.02 5.37 0.68
CA VAL A 72 5.81 4.46 1.52
C VAL A 72 5.41 3.03 1.21
N LEU A 73 6.39 2.18 0.97
CA LEU A 73 6.18 0.75 0.79
C LEU A 73 6.42 0.05 2.14
N LEU A 74 5.37 -0.60 2.66
CA LEU A 74 5.44 -1.38 3.89
C LEU A 74 5.46 -2.86 3.54
N PHE A 75 6.39 -3.60 4.12
CA PHE A 75 6.51 -5.04 3.94
C PHE A 75 6.21 -5.74 5.27
N SER A 76 4.98 -6.20 5.42
CA SER A 76 4.57 -7.08 6.52
C SER A 76 5.22 -8.46 6.41
N VAL A 77 5.06 -9.27 7.43
CA VAL A 77 5.63 -10.62 7.50
C VAL A 77 4.68 -11.57 8.23
N PHE A 78 4.66 -12.84 7.87
CA PHE A 78 3.99 -13.89 8.62
C PHE A 78 4.84 -14.42 9.77
N ALA A 79 4.22 -15.11 10.72
CA ALA A 79 4.92 -15.64 11.90
C ALA A 79 6.00 -16.70 11.58
N ASN A 80 6.00 -17.25 10.39
CA ASN A 80 7.06 -18.15 9.88
C ASN A 80 8.21 -17.40 9.18
N ASP A 81 8.30 -16.08 9.36
CA ASP A 81 9.29 -15.20 8.77
C ASP A 81 9.21 -15.14 7.22
N TRP A 82 8.01 -15.42 6.66
CA TRP A 82 7.75 -15.41 5.22
C TRP A 82 7.08 -14.11 4.78
N ASN A 83 7.56 -13.54 3.68
CA ASN A 83 6.88 -12.52 2.90
C ASN A 83 7.44 -12.47 1.46
N LEU A 84 6.94 -11.53 0.66
CA LEU A 84 7.34 -11.31 -0.73
C LEU A 84 8.20 -10.05 -0.92
N GLN A 85 8.85 -9.58 0.13
CA GLN A 85 9.70 -8.39 0.08
C GLN A 85 10.73 -8.45 -1.06
N GLU A 86 11.38 -9.61 -1.28
CA GLU A 86 12.36 -9.76 -2.35
C GLU A 86 11.77 -9.54 -3.75
N ARG A 87 10.49 -9.90 -3.93
CA ARG A 87 9.77 -9.65 -5.20
C ARG A 87 9.43 -8.18 -5.38
N LEU A 88 8.99 -7.50 -4.31
CA LEU A 88 8.37 -6.17 -4.39
C LEU A 88 9.34 -5.01 -4.14
N GLN A 89 10.42 -5.23 -3.37
CA GLN A 89 11.41 -4.18 -3.08
C GLN A 89 12.11 -3.58 -4.32
N PRO A 90 12.27 -4.29 -5.47
CA PRO A 90 12.85 -3.67 -6.66
C PRO A 90 12.10 -2.42 -7.11
N VAL A 91 10.78 -2.36 -6.92
CA VAL A 91 9.94 -1.18 -7.22
C VAL A 91 10.39 0.03 -6.40
N GLY A 92 10.53 -0.16 -5.08
CA GLY A 92 10.99 0.92 -4.20
C GLY A 92 12.41 1.37 -4.50
N ARG A 93 13.30 0.44 -4.90
CA ARG A 93 14.68 0.79 -5.29
C ARG A 93 14.74 1.53 -6.62
N GLN A 94 13.89 1.14 -7.58
CA GLN A 94 13.82 1.76 -8.91
C GLN A 94 13.37 3.22 -8.82
N ASP A 95 12.33 3.48 -8.04
CA ASP A 95 11.71 4.80 -7.94
C ASP A 95 12.19 5.59 -6.70
N ASP A 96 13.22 5.08 -5.97
CA ASP A 96 13.83 5.70 -4.78
C ASP A 96 12.82 6.02 -3.68
N LEU A 97 11.93 5.07 -3.42
CA LEU A 97 10.85 5.21 -2.44
C LEU A 97 11.29 4.75 -1.05
N PRO A 98 10.80 5.41 0.01
CA PRO A 98 10.96 4.91 1.36
C PRO A 98 10.31 3.53 1.53
N MET A 99 11.02 2.62 2.19
CA MET A 99 10.58 1.26 2.46
C MET A 99 10.71 0.94 3.95
N VAL A 100 9.70 0.30 4.52
CA VAL A 100 9.71 -0.22 5.89
C VAL A 100 9.52 -1.72 5.85
N SER A 101 10.51 -2.47 6.32
CA SER A 101 10.48 -3.93 6.37
C SER A 101 10.30 -4.40 7.81
N ILE A 102 9.18 -5.05 8.08
CA ILE A 102 8.92 -5.68 9.38
C ILE A 102 9.76 -6.97 9.51
N LEU A 103 10.01 -7.66 8.41
CA LEU A 103 10.90 -8.81 8.39
C LEU A 103 12.30 -8.44 8.90
N ASP A 104 12.90 -7.37 8.40
CA ASP A 104 14.26 -6.98 8.72
C ASP A 104 14.37 -6.25 10.07
N ALA A 105 13.36 -5.42 10.42
CA ALA A 105 13.39 -4.61 11.62
C ALA A 105 13.00 -5.39 12.89
N VAL A 106 12.04 -6.30 12.79
CA VAL A 106 11.37 -6.88 13.97
C VAL A 106 11.67 -8.36 14.15
N THR A 107 11.67 -9.19 13.10
CA THR A 107 11.83 -10.64 13.27
C THR A 107 13.17 -11.07 13.88
N PRO A 108 14.31 -10.38 13.67
CA PRO A 108 15.56 -10.73 14.36
C PRO A 108 15.45 -10.69 15.88
N GLN A 109 14.54 -9.89 16.42
CA GLN A 109 14.31 -9.79 17.87
C GLN A 109 13.62 -11.03 18.46
N PHE A 110 12.90 -11.80 17.64
CA PHE A 110 12.20 -13.00 18.11
C PHE A 110 13.15 -14.13 18.55
N SER A 111 14.38 -14.17 18.03
CA SER A 111 15.34 -15.28 18.22
C SER A 111 16.00 -15.34 19.60
N GLY A 112 15.78 -14.40 20.46
CA GLY A 112 16.06 -14.53 21.89
C GLY A 112 17.51 -14.34 22.37
N LYS A 113 18.46 -14.04 21.51
CA LYS A 113 19.89 -13.92 21.88
C LYS A 113 20.33 -12.49 22.22
N GLU A 114 19.53 -11.50 21.97
CA GLU A 114 19.89 -10.11 22.21
C GLU A 114 19.36 -9.59 23.53
N GLN A 115 20.21 -8.87 24.28
CA GLN A 115 19.91 -8.35 25.61
C GLN A 115 18.84 -7.24 25.63
N LYS A 116 18.40 -6.78 24.48
CA LYS A 116 17.41 -5.70 24.33
C LYS A 116 16.24 -6.13 23.45
N ARG A 117 15.64 -7.26 23.77
CA ARG A 117 14.43 -7.66 23.08
C ARG A 117 13.29 -6.70 23.39
N VAL A 118 12.74 -6.07 22.37
CA VAL A 118 11.56 -5.19 22.51
C VAL A 118 10.28 -6.01 22.55
N ILE A 119 10.18 -7.07 21.74
CA ILE A 119 8.99 -7.90 21.62
C ILE A 119 9.33 -9.37 21.32
N THR A 120 8.50 -10.29 21.77
CA THR A 120 8.57 -11.70 21.40
C THR A 120 7.60 -12.02 20.26
N LYS A 121 7.84 -13.14 19.57
CA LYS A 121 6.96 -13.60 18.48
C LYS A 121 5.51 -13.72 18.93
N ASN A 122 5.24 -14.34 20.09
CA ASN A 122 3.89 -14.53 20.62
C ASN A 122 3.21 -13.22 21.12
N GLN A 123 3.98 -12.17 21.36
CA GLN A 123 3.45 -10.86 21.66
C GLN A 123 3.13 -10.10 20.37
N PHE A 124 3.89 -10.33 19.31
CA PHE A 124 3.69 -9.68 18.03
C PHE A 124 2.54 -10.31 17.23
N PHE A 125 2.47 -11.65 17.16
CA PHE A 125 1.43 -12.37 16.42
C PHE A 125 0.43 -13.04 17.35
N TYR A 126 -0.86 -13.01 17.02
CA TYR A 126 -1.87 -13.80 17.71
C TYR A 126 -2.16 -15.14 17.00
N ASP A 127 -1.82 -15.25 15.72
CA ASP A 127 -1.84 -16.48 14.94
C ASP A 127 -0.66 -16.54 13.95
N MET A 128 -0.74 -17.36 12.91
CA MET A 128 0.31 -17.49 11.89
C MET A 128 0.40 -16.28 10.96
N PHE A 129 -0.64 -15.46 10.85
CA PHE A 129 -0.80 -14.47 9.81
C PHE A 129 -0.93 -13.04 10.35
N HIS A 130 -1.56 -12.87 11.52
CA HIS A 130 -2.03 -11.56 11.94
C HIS A 130 -1.27 -11.02 13.17
N PRO A 131 -0.83 -9.77 13.14
CA PRO A 131 -0.27 -9.10 14.30
C PRO A 131 -1.33 -8.87 15.40
N THR A 132 -0.91 -8.92 16.65
CA THR A 132 -1.69 -8.41 17.78
C THR A 132 -1.79 -6.88 17.74
N ASN A 133 -2.58 -6.29 18.63
CA ASN A 133 -2.59 -4.83 18.82
C ASN A 133 -1.18 -4.29 19.12
N LEU A 134 -0.40 -5.02 19.93
CA LEU A 134 0.99 -4.65 20.21
C LEU A 134 1.86 -4.78 18.96
N GLY A 135 1.67 -5.84 18.15
CA GLY A 135 2.33 -5.98 16.86
C GLY A 135 2.05 -4.81 15.92
N HIS A 136 0.77 -4.40 15.81
CA HIS A 136 0.40 -3.21 15.03
C HIS A 136 1.02 -1.92 15.58
N THR A 137 1.13 -1.77 16.91
CA THR A 137 1.82 -0.63 17.51
C THR A 137 3.29 -0.59 17.09
N ILE A 138 4.00 -1.71 17.13
CA ILE A 138 5.40 -1.79 16.69
C ILE A 138 5.54 -1.47 15.19
N MET A 139 4.61 -1.94 14.35
CA MET A 139 4.59 -1.59 12.93
C MET A 139 4.41 -0.07 12.73
N ALA A 140 3.51 0.55 13.50
CA ALA A 140 3.30 2.00 13.48
C ALA A 140 4.56 2.76 13.93
N GLU A 141 5.23 2.31 15.01
CA GLU A 141 6.50 2.89 15.47
C GLU A 141 7.62 2.81 14.41
N CYS A 142 7.65 1.75 13.61
CA CYS A 142 8.58 1.66 12.46
C CYS A 142 8.27 2.75 11.40
N LEU A 143 7.00 3.01 11.13
CA LEU A 143 6.59 4.09 10.21
C LEU A 143 6.87 5.48 10.82
N GLU A 144 6.61 5.68 12.11
CA GLU A 144 6.93 6.91 12.83
C GLU A 144 8.43 7.20 12.76
N TYR A 145 9.27 6.20 13.00
CA TYR A 145 10.72 6.34 12.89
C TYR A 145 11.16 6.77 11.48
N LEU A 146 10.55 6.21 10.43
CA LEU A 146 10.80 6.66 9.06
C LEU A 146 10.47 8.16 8.91
N MET A 147 9.31 8.59 9.43
CA MET A 147 8.90 10.01 9.36
C MET A 147 9.85 10.92 10.12
N GLU A 148 10.32 10.51 11.30
CA GLU A 148 11.32 11.24 12.07
C GLU A 148 12.66 11.39 11.32
N VAL A 149 13.10 10.31 10.66
CA VAL A 149 14.32 10.34 9.83
C VAL A 149 14.14 11.28 8.64
N CYS A 150 12.95 11.28 8.01
CA CYS A 150 12.64 12.19 6.92
C CYS A 150 12.62 13.66 7.40
N ASP A 151 12.01 13.93 8.56
CA ASP A 151 11.90 15.31 9.12
C ASP A 151 13.27 15.89 9.49
N THR A 152 14.21 15.05 9.93
CA THR A 152 15.58 15.46 10.25
C THR A 152 16.49 15.58 9.04
N SER A 153 16.01 15.22 7.84
CA SER A 153 16.78 15.31 6.60
C SER A 153 16.97 16.77 6.15
N ASP A 154 18.03 17.02 5.38
CA ASP A 154 18.30 18.35 4.83
C ASP A 154 17.30 18.72 3.71
N HIS A 155 16.15 19.27 4.10
CA HIS A 155 15.10 19.70 3.18
C HIS A 155 15.58 20.77 2.18
N ALA A 156 16.50 21.63 2.58
CA ALA A 156 17.04 22.68 1.72
C ALA A 156 17.75 22.10 0.48
N ARG A 157 18.35 20.92 0.62
CA ARG A 157 18.99 20.20 -0.49
C ARG A 157 17.97 19.65 -1.49
N VAL A 158 16.82 19.17 -1.00
CA VAL A 158 15.73 18.66 -1.85
C VAL A 158 15.08 19.80 -2.63
N ASP A 159 14.80 20.91 -1.98
CA ASP A 159 14.20 22.09 -2.61
C ASP A 159 15.11 22.70 -3.64
N SER A 160 16.43 22.79 -3.35
CA SER A 160 17.41 23.30 -4.30
C SER A 160 17.55 22.42 -5.54
N PHE A 161 17.38 21.12 -5.40
CA PHE A 161 17.44 20.16 -6.50
C PHE A 161 16.24 20.27 -7.45
N ARG A 162 15.05 20.64 -6.94
CA ARG A 162 13.82 20.83 -7.72
C ARG A 162 13.70 22.21 -8.34
N GLN A 163 14.53 23.18 -7.93
CA GLN A 163 14.50 24.54 -8.47
C GLN A 163 14.82 24.55 -9.97
N GLY A 164 13.88 25.06 -10.76
CA GLY A 164 14.03 25.19 -12.21
C GLY A 164 13.61 23.97 -13.03
N MET A 165 13.11 22.93 -12.40
CA MET A 165 12.56 21.77 -13.11
C MET A 165 11.09 21.99 -13.48
N THR A 166 10.71 21.48 -14.66
CA THR A 166 9.31 21.38 -15.04
C THR A 166 8.61 20.26 -14.29
N GLU A 167 7.27 20.28 -14.26
CA GLU A 167 6.49 19.18 -13.67
C GLU A 167 6.79 17.82 -14.31
N GLU A 168 7.05 17.81 -15.59
CA GLU A 168 7.38 16.62 -16.36
C GLU A 168 8.76 16.06 -15.95
N GLU A 169 9.77 16.92 -15.81
CA GLU A 169 11.10 16.53 -15.35
C GLU A 169 11.10 15.97 -13.93
N VAL A 170 10.29 16.55 -13.03
CA VAL A 170 10.13 16.02 -11.66
C VAL A 170 9.43 14.66 -11.69
N LEU A 171 8.42 14.48 -12.54
CA LEU A 171 7.72 13.21 -12.70
C LEU A 171 8.64 12.13 -13.28
N GLU A 172 9.42 12.46 -14.31
CA GLU A 172 10.42 11.55 -14.87
C GLU A 172 11.45 11.11 -13.83
N GLN A 173 11.88 12.03 -12.96
CA GLN A 173 12.75 11.67 -11.84
C GLN A 173 12.08 10.73 -10.84
N CYS A 174 10.82 10.96 -10.50
CA CYS A 174 10.07 10.07 -9.61
C CYS A 174 9.86 8.68 -10.22
N LEU A 175 9.81 8.57 -11.54
CA LEU A 175 9.56 7.31 -12.25
C LEU A 175 10.81 6.67 -12.86
N ARG A 176 11.97 7.24 -12.70
CA ARG A 176 13.34 6.79 -13.08
C ARG A 176 13.41 5.73 -14.19
N GLY A 177 12.68 5.94 -15.28
CA GLY A 177 12.75 5.10 -16.47
C GLY A 177 11.76 3.93 -16.50
N GLU A 178 12.21 2.82 -17.07
CA GLU A 178 11.37 1.63 -17.23
C GLU A 178 10.99 1.01 -15.90
N PRO A 179 9.80 0.39 -15.78
CA PRO A 179 9.39 -0.33 -14.59
C PRO A 179 10.38 -1.42 -14.19
N ALA A 180 10.52 -1.67 -12.89
CA ALA A 180 11.34 -2.77 -12.37
C ALA A 180 10.70 -4.14 -12.62
N ILE A 181 9.36 -4.21 -12.60
CA ILE A 181 8.55 -5.42 -12.80
C ILE A 181 7.63 -5.21 -13.99
N GLY A 182 6.76 -4.20 -13.94
CA GLY A 182 5.81 -3.88 -14.99
C GLY A 182 4.84 -2.77 -14.59
N ASN A 183 4.14 -2.19 -15.58
CA ASN A 183 3.11 -1.18 -15.37
C ASN A 183 1.91 -1.33 -16.33
N SER A 184 1.59 -2.57 -16.68
CA SER A 184 0.56 -2.89 -17.67
C SER A 184 -0.85 -2.47 -17.21
N PHE A 185 -1.07 -2.36 -15.90
CA PHE A 185 -2.38 -2.15 -15.29
C PHE A 185 -2.60 -0.70 -14.78
N GLU A 186 -1.64 0.18 -14.92
CA GLU A 186 -1.71 1.56 -14.42
C GLU A 186 -2.95 2.34 -14.86
N LYS A 187 -3.47 2.04 -16.07
CA LYS A 187 -4.65 2.71 -16.66
C LYS A 187 -5.96 1.93 -16.49
N VAL A 188 -5.94 0.82 -15.76
CA VAL A 188 -7.14 0.03 -15.50
C VAL A 188 -8.12 0.83 -14.65
N LYS A 189 -9.41 0.75 -15.00
CA LYS A 189 -10.52 1.37 -14.26
C LYS A 189 -11.49 0.31 -13.79
N LEU A 190 -11.96 0.44 -12.56
CA LEU A 190 -13.11 -0.32 -12.08
C LEU A 190 -14.37 0.30 -12.67
N LEU A 191 -15.15 -0.51 -13.40
CA LEU A 191 -16.48 -0.14 -13.83
C LEU A 191 -17.50 -0.73 -12.88
N ASP A 192 -18.16 0.09 -12.12
CA ASP A 192 -19.20 -0.36 -11.20
C ASP A 192 -20.50 0.46 -11.37
N ARG A 193 -21.52 0.08 -10.61
CA ARG A 193 -22.82 0.72 -10.66
C ARG A 193 -22.81 2.19 -10.23
N ARG A 194 -21.84 2.61 -9.44
CA ARG A 194 -21.69 3.98 -8.93
C ARG A 194 -21.22 4.94 -10.02
N ASP A 195 -20.33 4.46 -10.88
CA ASP A 195 -19.75 5.25 -11.99
C ASP A 195 -20.57 5.19 -13.27
N GLY A 196 -21.74 4.53 -13.23
CA GLY A 196 -22.64 4.46 -14.38
C GLY A 196 -22.08 3.66 -15.56
N TYR A 197 -21.09 2.80 -15.33
CA TYR A 197 -20.44 1.93 -16.34
C TYR A 197 -19.96 2.72 -17.57
N GLU A 198 -19.30 3.84 -17.39
CA GLU A 198 -18.80 4.70 -18.45
C GLU A 198 -18.11 3.91 -19.56
N GLY A 199 -18.62 4.00 -20.79
CA GLY A 199 -18.09 3.29 -21.95
C GLY A 199 -18.53 1.82 -22.09
N ALA A 200 -19.37 1.30 -21.20
CA ALA A 200 -19.95 -0.03 -21.27
C ALA A 200 -21.48 0.01 -21.24
N SER A 201 -22.12 -0.94 -21.92
CA SER A 201 -23.55 -1.18 -21.78
C SER A 201 -23.76 -2.42 -20.92
N MET A 202 -24.58 -2.31 -19.89
CA MET A 202 -24.91 -3.42 -19.01
C MET A 202 -26.36 -3.84 -19.19
N ARG A 203 -26.60 -5.16 -19.28
CA ARG A 203 -27.93 -5.74 -19.22
C ARG A 203 -28.02 -6.55 -17.93
N GLU A 204 -28.86 -6.10 -17.02
CA GLU A 204 -29.19 -6.86 -15.81
C GLU A 204 -30.21 -7.94 -16.14
N GLY A 205 -30.02 -9.13 -15.59
CA GLY A 205 -30.96 -10.22 -15.75
C GLY A 205 -30.54 -11.49 -14.97
N GLY A 206 -31.53 -12.27 -14.54
CA GLY A 206 -31.30 -13.53 -13.84
C GLY A 206 -31.11 -13.41 -12.33
N PHE A 207 -31.29 -12.22 -11.75
CA PHE A 207 -31.30 -11.98 -10.31
C PHE A 207 -32.65 -11.40 -9.91
N ASP A 208 -33.36 -12.06 -9.00
CA ASP A 208 -34.68 -11.62 -8.53
C ASP A 208 -34.59 -10.76 -7.26
N ALA A 209 -33.51 -10.89 -6.48
CA ALA A 209 -33.29 -10.13 -5.26
C ALA A 209 -31.79 -10.11 -4.87
N THR A 210 -31.46 -9.24 -3.92
CA THR A 210 -30.17 -9.25 -3.24
C THR A 210 -30.16 -10.40 -2.21
N ASP A 211 -29.04 -11.09 -2.11
CA ASP A 211 -28.85 -12.08 -1.03
C ASP A 211 -28.63 -11.34 0.31
N HIS A 212 -29.68 -11.33 1.13
CA HIS A 212 -29.64 -10.70 2.45
C HIS A 212 -28.93 -11.54 3.51
N GLU A 213 -28.61 -12.81 3.20
CA GLU A 213 -27.86 -13.70 4.08
C GLU A 213 -26.36 -13.64 3.81
N LEU A 214 -25.94 -13.00 2.73
CA LEU A 214 -24.53 -12.79 2.43
C LEU A 214 -23.91 -11.89 3.50
N GLN A 215 -23.12 -12.51 4.36
CA GLN A 215 -22.36 -11.78 5.36
C GLN A 215 -21.02 -11.35 4.78
N CYS A 216 -20.72 -10.06 4.86
CA CYS A 216 -19.39 -9.55 4.59
C CYS A 216 -18.47 -9.95 5.75
N VAL A 217 -17.76 -11.07 5.59
CA VAL A 217 -16.77 -11.53 6.56
C VAL A 217 -15.48 -10.77 6.33
N GLU A 218 -14.90 -10.21 7.39
CA GLU A 218 -13.59 -9.52 7.39
C GLU A 218 -13.51 -8.24 6.55
N MET A 219 -14.61 -7.73 6.06
CA MET A 219 -14.65 -6.45 5.36
C MET A 219 -15.00 -5.32 6.31
N ASP A 220 -14.48 -4.14 6.01
CA ASP A 220 -14.97 -2.91 6.65
C ASP A 220 -16.45 -2.77 6.30
N GLN A 221 -17.33 -2.89 7.31
CA GLN A 221 -18.79 -2.93 7.09
C GLN A 221 -19.32 -1.65 6.44
N ASP A 222 -18.59 -0.55 6.55
CA ASP A 222 -18.91 0.71 5.90
C ASP A 222 -18.84 0.65 4.36
N LEU A 223 -18.18 -0.38 3.79
CA LEU A 223 -18.10 -0.61 2.35
C LEU A 223 -19.24 -1.51 1.83
N CYS A 224 -20.00 -2.15 2.70
CA CYS A 224 -21.09 -3.07 2.35
C CYS A 224 -22.47 -2.42 2.36
N THR A 225 -22.59 -1.17 2.78
CA THR A 225 -23.82 -0.36 2.76
C THR A 225 -23.77 0.64 1.62
#